data_85870d34dc8349288ecec3535f05865a
#
_entry.id   85870d34dc8349288ecec3535f05865a
#
_cell.length_a   1.000
_cell.length_b   1.000
_cell.length_c   1.000
_cell.angle_alpha   90.00
_cell.angle_beta   90.00
_cell.angle_gamma   90.00
#
_symmetry.space_group_name_H-M   'P 1'
#
loop_
_entity.id
_entity.type
_entity.pdbx_description
1 polymer ?
#
loop_
_entity_poly.entity_id
_entity_poly.type
_entity_poly.pdbx_seq_one_letter_code
_entity_poly.pdbx_strand_id
1 'polypeptide(L)'
;LVERHHQSEGIFAIDTRDGVKYLSVPKSGDISVNMGGVSALSNDIEVEVNGNKWSNGFNINVGNPHAVVFVENIDEAGDLKVAPTVAPEDEYPDGVNVEFVQFLDNGEIKMRVFERGVGETRSCGTGVCAVALAATLKKNKKLPSKWVINPPGGRLEVEIDPHSNATLKGPAILIKEVELDSYL
;
A
#
# COMPACT_ATOMS: atom_id res chain seq x y z
N LEU A 1 16.71 -6.36 -13.16
CA LEU A 1 17.72 -5.43 -13.71
C LEU A 1 19.09 -5.69 -13.07
N VAL A 2 19.17 -5.73 -11.74
CA VAL A 2 20.44 -5.94 -11.04
C VAL A 2 21.05 -7.32 -11.34
N GLU A 3 20.26 -8.37 -11.34
CA GLU A 3 20.75 -9.73 -11.64
C GLU A 3 21.19 -9.92 -13.10
N ARG A 4 20.48 -9.27 -14.06
CA ARG A 4 20.81 -9.41 -15.49
C ARG A 4 22.00 -8.60 -15.95
N HIS A 5 22.24 -7.45 -15.35
CA HIS A 5 23.27 -6.53 -15.83
C HIS A 5 24.51 -6.48 -14.94
N HIS A 6 24.63 -7.40 -13.97
CA HIS A 6 25.71 -7.39 -12.98
C HIS A 6 25.92 -6.02 -12.32
N GLN A 7 24.86 -5.21 -12.28
CA GLN A 7 24.91 -3.95 -11.55
C GLN A 7 24.89 -4.28 -10.06
N SER A 8 25.96 -3.88 -9.42
CA SER A 8 26.11 -3.96 -7.99
C SER A 8 25.11 -3.04 -7.28
N GLU A 9 25.02 -3.19 -5.98
CA GLU A 9 24.34 -2.28 -5.06
C GLU A 9 24.39 -0.80 -5.48
N GLY A 10 23.33 -0.04 -5.19
CA GLY A 10 23.33 1.39 -5.50
C GLY A 10 21.93 2.01 -5.44
N ILE A 11 21.89 3.28 -5.79
CA ILE A 11 20.65 4.03 -5.94
C ILE A 11 20.33 4.12 -7.43
N PHE A 12 19.12 3.71 -7.80
CA PHE A 12 18.62 3.73 -9.17
C PHE A 12 17.42 4.63 -9.28
N ALA A 13 17.41 5.48 -10.30
CA ALA A 13 16.24 6.25 -10.68
C ALA A 13 15.44 5.44 -11.71
N ILE A 14 14.14 5.29 -11.49
CA ILE A 14 13.20 4.71 -12.47
C ILE A 14 12.10 5.71 -12.77
N ASP A 15 11.79 5.84 -14.06
CA ASP A 15 10.69 6.65 -14.54
C ASP A 15 9.38 5.88 -14.39
N THR A 16 8.39 6.50 -13.75
CA THR A 16 7.07 5.92 -13.51
C THR A 16 5.98 6.89 -13.96
N ARG A 17 4.73 6.44 -13.99
CA ARG A 17 3.57 7.33 -14.30
C ARG A 17 3.41 8.47 -13.30
N ASP A 18 3.93 8.32 -12.08
CA ASP A 18 3.93 9.32 -11.00
C ASP A 18 5.32 9.98 -10.84
N GLY A 19 6.07 10.11 -11.95
CA GLY A 19 7.40 10.72 -11.98
C GLY A 19 8.53 9.76 -11.58
N VAL A 20 9.71 10.32 -11.37
CA VAL A 20 10.92 9.56 -11.06
C VAL A 20 10.89 9.05 -9.62
N LYS A 21 11.06 7.76 -9.43
CA LYS A 21 11.21 7.12 -8.12
C LYS A 21 12.65 6.64 -7.94
N TYR A 22 13.15 6.76 -6.72
CA TYR A 22 14.50 6.33 -6.37
C TYR A 22 14.44 5.03 -5.57
N LEU A 23 15.15 4.02 -6.08
CA LEU A 23 15.32 2.72 -5.45
C LEU A 23 16.69 2.62 -4.84
N SER A 24 16.76 2.14 -3.60
CA SER A 24 18.01 1.70 -2.99
C SER A 24 18.07 0.17 -3.04
N VAL A 25 19.04 -0.34 -3.79
CA VAL A 25 19.27 -1.78 -3.97
C VAL A 25 20.53 -2.15 -3.19
N PRO A 26 20.42 -2.89 -2.08
CA PRO A 26 21.57 -3.35 -1.32
C PRO A 26 22.22 -4.54 -2.03
N LYS A 27 23.45 -4.88 -1.62
CA LYS A 27 24.15 -6.08 -2.10
C LYS A 27 23.38 -7.38 -1.81
N SER A 28 22.60 -7.39 -0.75
CA SER A 28 21.71 -8.50 -0.37
C SER A 28 20.58 -8.00 0.49
N GLY A 29 19.43 -8.68 0.45
CA GLY A 29 18.24 -8.32 1.22
C GLY A 29 17.24 -7.47 0.43
N ASP A 30 16.39 -6.78 1.16
CA ASP A 30 15.23 -6.08 0.61
C ASP A 30 15.61 -4.77 -0.11
N ILE A 31 14.88 -4.48 -1.18
CA ILE A 31 14.95 -3.22 -1.92
C ILE A 31 14.08 -2.18 -1.21
N SER A 32 14.55 -0.92 -1.17
CA SER A 32 13.77 0.20 -0.68
C SER A 32 13.41 1.15 -1.82
N VAL A 33 12.20 1.69 -1.78
CA VAL A 33 11.68 2.66 -2.76
C VAL A 33 11.16 3.88 -2.02
N ASN A 34 11.62 5.06 -2.43
CA ASN A 34 11.00 6.31 -1.98
C ASN A 34 9.66 6.48 -2.74
N MET A 35 8.55 6.35 -2.01
CA MET A 35 7.20 6.45 -2.56
C MET A 35 6.70 7.89 -2.66
N GLY A 36 7.37 8.84 -1.99
CA GLY A 36 6.98 10.24 -1.94
C GLY A 36 6.08 10.57 -0.75
N GLY A 37 5.42 11.73 -0.82
CA GLY A 37 4.60 12.26 0.26
C GLY A 37 3.32 11.48 0.49
N VAL A 38 2.94 11.31 1.75
CA VAL A 38 1.66 10.74 2.18
C VAL A 38 0.91 11.74 3.04
N SER A 39 -0.41 11.86 2.86
CA SER A 39 -1.23 12.81 3.62
C SER A 39 -2.59 12.22 3.97
N ALA A 40 -3.10 12.55 5.15
CA ALA A 40 -4.46 12.26 5.55
C ALA A 40 -5.36 13.47 5.21
N LEU A 41 -6.46 13.23 4.52
CA LEU A 41 -7.43 14.25 4.11
C LEU A 41 -8.59 14.31 5.10
N SER A 42 -9.13 13.17 5.53
CA SER A 42 -10.16 13.04 6.56
C SER A 42 -10.04 11.71 7.31
N ASN A 43 -10.85 11.53 8.37
CA ASN A 43 -10.91 10.31 9.18
C ASN A 43 -12.35 9.88 9.50
N ASP A 44 -13.29 10.26 8.67
CA ASP A 44 -14.74 10.07 8.86
C ASP A 44 -15.40 9.32 7.69
N ILE A 45 -14.61 8.66 6.85
CA ILE A 45 -15.15 7.88 5.74
C ILE A 45 -15.82 6.59 6.24
N GLU A 46 -16.80 6.15 5.47
CA GLU A 46 -17.46 4.86 5.66
C GLU A 46 -17.17 3.95 4.48
N VAL A 47 -16.95 2.68 4.75
CA VAL A 47 -16.78 1.63 3.72
C VAL A 47 -17.82 0.56 3.94
N GLU A 48 -18.50 0.14 2.89
CA GLU A 48 -19.46 -0.97 2.94
C GLU A 48 -19.15 -1.98 1.84
N VAL A 49 -19.15 -3.27 2.18
CA VAL A 49 -19.04 -4.39 1.24
C VAL A 49 -19.66 -5.66 1.85
N ASN A 50 -20.31 -6.48 1.05
CA ASN A 50 -20.93 -7.75 1.46
C ASN A 50 -21.89 -7.62 2.67
N GLY A 51 -22.55 -6.48 2.83
CA GLY A 51 -23.46 -6.19 3.95
C GLY A 51 -22.77 -5.79 5.26
N ASN A 52 -21.45 -5.76 5.29
CA ASN A 52 -20.68 -5.23 6.41
C ASN A 52 -20.33 -3.76 6.17
N LYS A 53 -20.37 -2.96 7.24
CA LYS A 53 -20.11 -1.52 7.21
C LYS A 53 -19.10 -1.12 8.28
N TRP A 54 -18.12 -0.33 7.90
CA TRP A 54 -17.10 0.25 8.78
C TRP A 54 -17.12 1.76 8.67
N SER A 55 -17.16 2.44 9.81
CA SER A 55 -17.08 3.90 9.94
C SER A 55 -15.77 4.34 10.56
N ASN A 56 -15.49 5.64 10.50
CA ASN A 56 -14.25 6.23 11.00
C ASN A 56 -13.00 5.68 10.29
N GLY A 57 -13.12 5.41 8.99
CA GLY A 57 -12.01 5.11 8.11
C GLY A 57 -11.23 6.38 7.75
N PHE A 58 -10.05 6.21 7.21
CA PHE A 58 -9.13 7.28 6.84
C PHE A 58 -9.08 7.48 5.34
N ASN A 59 -9.28 8.72 4.88
CA ASN A 59 -9.00 9.12 3.51
C ASN A 59 -7.53 9.53 3.40
N ILE A 60 -6.73 8.70 2.74
CA ILE A 60 -5.28 8.90 2.60
C ILE A 60 -4.93 9.11 1.13
N ASN A 61 -4.04 10.10 0.89
CA ASN A 61 -3.48 10.36 -0.44
C ASN A 61 -1.99 9.99 -0.47
N VAL A 62 -1.61 9.18 -1.48
CA VAL A 62 -0.24 8.77 -1.77
C VAL A 62 0.08 9.03 -3.26
N GLY A 63 -0.43 10.17 -3.80
CA GLY A 63 -0.49 10.44 -5.24
C GLY A 63 -1.74 9.86 -5.91
N ASN A 64 -2.45 8.99 -5.23
CA ASN A 64 -3.75 8.42 -5.58
C ASN A 64 -4.58 8.21 -4.29
N PRO A 65 -5.94 8.14 -4.39
CA PRO A 65 -6.80 8.05 -3.22
C PRO A 65 -6.86 6.64 -2.64
N HIS A 66 -6.85 6.57 -1.31
CA HIS A 66 -6.98 5.35 -0.52
C HIS A 66 -7.98 5.52 0.62
N ALA A 67 -8.91 4.59 0.74
CA ALA A 67 -9.88 4.49 1.82
C ALA A 67 -9.44 3.34 2.76
N VAL A 68 -8.92 3.68 3.93
CA VAL A 68 -8.37 2.70 4.88
C VAL A 68 -9.32 2.50 6.05
N VAL A 69 -9.81 1.27 6.24
CA VAL A 69 -10.66 0.89 7.39
C VAL A 69 -10.01 -0.17 8.24
N PHE A 70 -10.20 -0.06 9.55
CA PHE A 70 -9.69 -1.03 10.52
C PHE A 70 -10.80 -2.00 10.91
N VAL A 71 -10.48 -3.30 10.80
CA VAL A 71 -11.37 -4.42 11.09
C VAL A 71 -10.82 -5.25 12.24
N GLU A 72 -11.68 -5.96 12.97
CA GLU A 72 -11.22 -6.88 14.02
C GLU A 72 -10.64 -8.15 13.42
N ASN A 73 -11.27 -8.66 12.37
CA ASN A 73 -10.79 -9.79 11.60
C ASN A 73 -10.78 -9.45 10.09
N ILE A 74 -9.66 -9.70 9.42
CA ILE A 74 -9.49 -9.41 7.99
C ILE A 74 -10.49 -10.16 7.10
N ASP A 75 -11.01 -11.28 7.56
CA ASP A 75 -11.97 -12.10 6.82
C ASP A 75 -13.38 -11.46 6.78
N GLU A 76 -13.65 -10.46 7.62
CA GLU A 76 -14.91 -9.68 7.58
C GLU A 76 -15.13 -8.96 6.26
N ALA A 77 -14.05 -8.63 5.51
CA ALA A 77 -14.15 -8.05 4.17
C ALA A 77 -14.81 -8.99 3.14
N GLY A 78 -14.95 -10.28 3.47
CA GLY A 78 -15.55 -11.28 2.57
C GLY A 78 -14.67 -11.60 1.36
N ASP A 79 -15.29 -11.94 0.23
CA ASP A 79 -14.57 -12.42 -0.96
C ASP A 79 -14.09 -11.30 -1.92
N LEU A 80 -14.43 -10.04 -1.63
CA LEU A 80 -14.06 -8.85 -2.41
C LEU A 80 -14.25 -8.99 -3.95
N LYS A 81 -15.24 -9.78 -4.38
CA LYS A 81 -15.63 -9.87 -5.80
C LYS A 81 -16.43 -8.66 -6.26
N VAL A 82 -17.09 -7.99 -5.33
CA VAL A 82 -17.84 -6.77 -5.55
C VAL A 82 -17.03 -5.60 -5.00
N ALA A 83 -17.01 -4.49 -5.73
CA ALA A 83 -16.34 -3.28 -5.28
C ALA A 83 -16.98 -2.76 -3.98
N PRO A 84 -16.18 -2.44 -2.95
CA PRO A 84 -16.68 -1.73 -1.80
C PRO A 84 -17.24 -0.36 -2.19
N THR A 85 -18.30 0.08 -1.54
CA THR A 85 -18.77 1.47 -1.62
C THR A 85 -18.10 2.29 -0.54
N VAL A 86 -17.79 3.54 -0.85
CA VAL A 86 -17.13 4.47 0.08
C VAL A 86 -17.93 5.77 0.14
N ALA A 87 -18.18 6.25 1.35
CA ALA A 87 -18.87 7.52 1.59
C ALA A 87 -17.97 8.47 2.39
N PRO A 88 -18.01 9.79 2.12
CA PRO A 88 -18.86 10.45 1.10
C PRO A 88 -18.36 10.14 -0.32
N GLU A 89 -19.28 9.84 -1.23
CA GLU A 89 -18.97 9.39 -2.60
C GLU A 89 -18.35 10.51 -3.47
N ASP A 90 -18.71 11.74 -3.21
CA ASP A 90 -18.22 12.93 -3.91
C ASP A 90 -16.73 13.22 -3.67
N GLU A 91 -16.13 12.66 -2.63
CA GLU A 91 -14.66 12.72 -2.42
C GLU A 91 -13.88 11.85 -3.42
N TYR A 92 -14.56 10.93 -4.12
CA TYR A 92 -13.91 9.93 -4.98
C TYR A 92 -14.55 9.84 -6.38
N PRO A 93 -14.57 10.94 -7.15
CA PRO A 93 -15.26 10.98 -8.45
C PRO A 93 -14.74 9.95 -9.46
N ASP A 94 -13.47 9.58 -9.36
CA ASP A 94 -12.83 8.58 -10.20
C ASP A 94 -12.67 7.21 -9.50
N GLY A 95 -13.32 7.02 -8.35
CA GLY A 95 -13.17 5.83 -7.49
C GLY A 95 -11.91 5.86 -6.62
N VAL A 96 -11.78 4.87 -5.74
CA VAL A 96 -10.79 4.81 -4.68
C VAL A 96 -10.27 3.37 -4.48
N ASN A 97 -9.01 3.23 -4.04
CA ASN A 97 -8.51 1.96 -3.52
C ASN A 97 -8.98 1.79 -2.08
N VAL A 98 -9.42 0.59 -1.72
CA VAL A 98 -9.95 0.32 -0.39
C VAL A 98 -9.09 -0.71 0.33
N GLU A 99 -8.55 -0.34 1.48
CA GLU A 99 -7.72 -1.19 2.31
C GLU A 99 -8.44 -1.60 3.59
N PHE A 100 -8.56 -2.92 3.82
CA PHE A 100 -9.03 -3.52 5.06
C PHE A 100 -7.81 -3.89 5.91
N VAL A 101 -7.79 -3.47 7.17
CA VAL A 101 -6.59 -3.49 8.01
C VAL A 101 -6.89 -4.10 9.37
N GLN A 102 -6.12 -5.12 9.74
CA GLN A 102 -6.17 -5.76 11.06
C GLN A 102 -4.84 -5.57 11.77
N PHE A 103 -4.85 -5.06 13.01
CA PHE A 103 -3.69 -5.12 13.88
C PHE A 103 -3.52 -6.52 14.45
N LEU A 104 -2.28 -7.04 14.41
CA LEU A 104 -1.92 -8.33 14.99
C LEU A 104 -1.33 -8.15 16.40
N ASP A 105 -1.37 -9.19 17.23
CA ASP A 105 -0.89 -9.17 18.62
C ASP A 105 0.62 -8.89 18.72
N ASN A 106 1.39 -9.27 17.69
CA ASN A 106 2.83 -9.01 17.61
C ASN A 106 3.18 -7.56 17.20
N GLY A 107 2.17 -6.68 17.01
CA GLY A 107 2.34 -5.30 16.60
C GLY A 107 2.50 -5.09 15.09
N GLU A 108 2.45 -6.15 14.29
CA GLU A 108 2.38 -6.07 12.82
C GLU A 108 0.94 -5.84 12.34
N ILE A 109 0.80 -5.62 11.06
CA ILE A 109 -0.48 -5.37 10.39
C ILE A 109 -0.71 -6.44 9.33
N LYS A 110 -1.94 -6.97 9.27
CA LYS A 110 -2.45 -7.74 8.15
C LYS A 110 -3.37 -6.85 7.33
N MET A 111 -3.29 -6.93 6.00
CA MET A 111 -4.15 -6.13 5.12
C MET A 111 -4.63 -6.91 3.92
N ARG A 112 -5.77 -6.48 3.37
CA ARG A 112 -6.26 -6.81 2.03
C ARG A 112 -6.62 -5.52 1.32
N VAL A 113 -6.55 -5.51 0.00
CA VAL A 113 -6.81 -4.32 -0.81
C VAL A 113 -7.70 -4.66 -2.01
N PHE A 114 -8.69 -3.80 -2.24
CA PHE A 114 -9.45 -3.76 -3.49
C PHE A 114 -8.96 -2.55 -4.29
N GLU A 115 -8.25 -2.80 -5.39
CA GLU A 115 -7.72 -1.73 -6.23
C GLU A 115 -8.77 -1.23 -7.22
N ARG A 116 -8.86 0.09 -7.34
CA ARG A 116 -9.74 0.80 -8.26
C ARG A 116 -9.54 0.33 -9.69
N GLY A 117 -10.64 -0.15 -10.32
CA GLY A 117 -10.64 -0.63 -11.71
C GLY A 117 -9.97 -1.99 -11.95
N VAL A 118 -9.47 -2.66 -10.89
CA VAL A 118 -8.79 -3.94 -10.98
C VAL A 118 -9.50 -5.03 -10.17
N GLY A 119 -9.87 -4.74 -8.93
CA GLY A 119 -10.40 -5.70 -7.98
C GLY A 119 -9.42 -6.03 -6.85
N GLU A 120 -9.65 -7.14 -6.15
CA GLU A 120 -8.71 -7.58 -5.11
C GLU A 120 -7.37 -8.00 -5.72
N THR A 121 -6.29 -7.42 -5.22
CA THR A 121 -4.93 -7.77 -5.59
C THR A 121 -4.14 -8.28 -4.39
N ARG A 122 -3.01 -8.91 -4.67
CA ARG A 122 -2.17 -9.48 -3.60
C ARG A 122 -1.37 -8.43 -2.84
N SER A 123 -1.11 -7.27 -3.44
CA SER A 123 -0.38 -6.17 -2.83
C SER A 123 -0.50 -4.90 -3.67
N CYS A 124 -0.62 -3.75 -3.02
CA CYS A 124 -0.61 -2.43 -3.63
C CYS A 124 0.44 -1.57 -2.90
N GLY A 125 1.48 -1.12 -3.60
CA GLY A 125 2.58 -0.37 -2.98
C GLY A 125 2.15 0.95 -2.34
N THR A 126 1.29 1.72 -3.01
CA THR A 126 0.70 2.96 -2.45
C THR A 126 -0.27 2.64 -1.32
N GLY A 127 -1.06 1.57 -1.45
CA GLY A 127 -1.97 1.11 -0.40
C GLY A 127 -1.25 0.72 0.90
N VAL A 128 -0.10 0.05 0.81
CA VAL A 128 0.72 -0.26 2.00
C VAL A 128 1.23 1.01 2.69
N CYS A 129 1.61 2.04 1.92
CA CYS A 129 2.01 3.35 2.47
C CYS A 129 0.82 4.08 3.12
N ALA A 130 -0.36 4.02 2.49
CA ALA A 130 -1.59 4.58 3.06
C ALA A 130 -1.94 3.92 4.40
N VAL A 131 -1.87 2.59 4.47
CA VAL A 131 -2.08 1.81 5.71
C VAL A 131 -1.10 2.22 6.80
N ALA A 132 0.18 2.43 6.48
CA ALA A 132 1.18 2.86 7.46
C ALA A 132 0.83 4.21 8.11
N LEU A 133 0.40 5.20 7.29
CA LEU A 133 -0.04 6.49 7.81
C LEU A 133 -1.32 6.36 8.64
N ALA A 134 -2.34 5.67 8.14
CA ALA A 134 -3.59 5.44 8.84
C ALA A 134 -3.36 4.74 10.20
N ALA A 135 -2.49 3.73 10.24
CA ALA A 135 -2.11 3.04 11.49
C ALA A 135 -1.40 3.96 12.48
N THR A 136 -0.52 4.85 11.98
CA THR A 136 0.15 5.86 12.79
C THR A 136 -0.86 6.77 13.47
N LEU A 137 -1.82 7.28 12.71
CA LEU A 137 -2.89 8.15 13.21
C LEU A 137 -3.83 7.39 14.17
N LYS A 138 -4.28 6.18 13.80
CA LYS A 138 -5.17 5.34 14.63
C LYS A 138 -4.57 5.02 16.00
N LYS A 139 -3.25 4.85 16.07
CA LYS A 139 -2.51 4.60 17.33
C LYS A 139 -2.02 5.88 18.02
N ASN A 140 -2.39 7.06 17.53
CA ASN A 140 -1.92 8.36 18.02
C ASN A 140 -0.37 8.45 18.15
N LYS A 141 0.34 7.80 17.23
CA LYS A 141 1.81 7.88 17.17
C LYS A 141 2.23 9.16 16.45
N LYS A 142 3.43 9.63 16.77
CA LYS A 142 4.09 10.74 16.05
C LYS A 142 5.00 10.19 14.96
N LEU A 143 5.26 11.01 13.95
CA LEU A 143 6.31 10.76 12.97
C LEU A 143 7.72 11.09 13.58
N PRO A 144 8.77 10.39 13.18
CA PRO A 144 8.74 9.27 12.21
C PRO A 144 8.06 8.02 12.78
N SER A 145 7.52 7.20 11.89
CA SER A 145 6.90 5.93 12.27
C SER A 145 7.32 4.80 11.34
N LYS A 146 7.32 3.58 11.86
CA LYS A 146 7.66 2.38 11.10
C LYS A 146 6.64 1.28 11.37
N TRP A 147 6.24 0.59 10.29
CA TRP A 147 5.27 -0.48 10.33
C TRP A 147 5.71 -1.68 9.49
N VAL A 148 5.38 -2.86 9.98
CA VAL A 148 5.42 -4.11 9.22
C VAL A 148 4.01 -4.45 8.80
N ILE A 149 3.81 -4.62 7.50
CA ILE A 149 2.50 -4.82 6.89
C ILE A 149 2.56 -6.08 6.03
N ASN A 150 1.58 -6.95 6.22
CA ASN A 150 1.50 -8.28 5.61
C ASN A 150 0.28 -8.35 4.68
N PRO A 151 0.35 -7.84 3.43
CA PRO A 151 -0.61 -8.17 2.39
C PRO A 151 -0.47 -9.63 1.96
N PRO A 152 -1.43 -10.21 1.22
CA PRO A 152 -1.33 -11.57 0.70
C PRO A 152 -0.11 -11.83 -0.21
N GLY A 153 0.49 -10.76 -0.74
CA GLY A 153 1.69 -10.82 -1.60
C GLY A 153 3.01 -11.02 -0.86
N GLY A 154 3.04 -10.80 0.46
CA GLY A 154 4.25 -10.96 1.26
C GLY A 154 4.47 -9.82 2.25
N ARG A 155 5.46 -10.01 3.12
CA ARG A 155 5.81 -9.07 4.19
C ARG A 155 6.53 -7.84 3.63
N LEU A 156 6.04 -6.66 4.01
CA LEU A 156 6.60 -5.36 3.63
C LEU A 156 6.86 -4.50 4.87
N GLU A 157 7.82 -3.60 4.77
CA GLU A 157 8.05 -2.56 5.78
C GLU A 157 7.79 -1.19 5.17
N VAL A 158 7.16 -0.29 5.94
CA VAL A 158 7.01 1.11 5.57
C VAL A 158 7.56 1.98 6.70
N GLU A 159 8.38 2.92 6.32
CA GLU A 159 8.85 3.99 7.20
C GLU A 159 8.32 5.33 6.68
N ILE A 160 7.69 6.11 7.56
CA ILE A 160 7.26 7.48 7.25
C ILE A 160 8.16 8.43 8.02
N ASP A 161 8.84 9.31 7.31
CA ASP A 161 9.78 10.28 7.87
C ASP A 161 9.06 11.45 8.56
N PRO A 162 9.79 12.35 9.28
CA PRO A 162 9.18 13.52 9.92
C PRO A 162 8.51 14.52 8.96
N HIS A 163 8.80 14.44 7.66
CA HIS A 163 8.21 15.28 6.60
C HIS A 163 7.08 14.60 5.85
N SER A 164 6.59 13.46 6.37
CA SER A 164 5.52 12.65 5.76
C SER A 164 5.88 12.04 4.40
N ASN A 165 7.15 11.72 4.16
CA ASN A 165 7.53 10.91 3.00
C ASN A 165 7.59 9.44 3.40
N ALA A 166 7.02 8.57 2.57
CA ALA A 166 7.02 7.14 2.79
C ALA A 166 8.16 6.45 2.03
N THR A 167 8.85 5.56 2.72
CA THR A 167 9.80 4.61 2.13
C THR A 167 9.23 3.21 2.30
N LEU A 168 8.98 2.54 1.18
CA LEU A 168 8.55 1.14 1.12
C LEU A 168 9.77 0.24 0.99
N LYS A 169 9.82 -0.85 1.78
CA LYS A 169 10.88 -1.83 1.75
C LYS A 169 10.30 -3.24 1.67
N GLY A 170 10.85 -4.05 0.77
CA GLY A 170 10.44 -5.44 0.60
C GLY A 170 11.30 -6.23 -0.36
N PRO A 171 11.07 -7.55 -0.43
CA PRO A 171 11.82 -8.43 -1.33
C PRO A 171 11.42 -8.22 -2.79
N ALA A 172 12.36 -8.45 -3.69
CA ALA A 172 12.10 -8.59 -5.11
C ALA A 172 12.66 -9.91 -5.61
N ILE A 173 11.83 -10.72 -6.25
CA ILE A 173 12.18 -12.08 -6.70
C ILE A 173 11.97 -12.17 -8.21
N LEU A 174 13.02 -12.59 -8.94
CA LEU A 174 12.90 -12.91 -10.35
C LEU A 174 12.18 -14.25 -10.49
N ILE A 175 10.97 -14.23 -11.08
CA ILE A 175 10.12 -15.43 -11.21
C ILE A 175 10.48 -16.19 -12.47
N LYS A 176 10.63 -15.50 -13.63
CA LYS A 176 10.98 -16.09 -14.93
C LYS A 176 11.45 -15.04 -15.93
N GLU A 177 12.13 -15.50 -16.94
CA GLU A 177 12.39 -14.75 -18.17
C GLU A 177 11.30 -15.05 -19.20
N VAL A 178 10.94 -14.05 -20.00
CA VAL A 178 10.02 -14.19 -21.13
C VAL A 178 10.63 -13.50 -22.35
N GLU A 179 10.48 -14.11 -23.53
CA GLU A 179 10.80 -13.47 -24.78
C GLU A 179 9.63 -12.59 -25.22
N LEU A 180 9.90 -11.31 -25.50
CA LEU A 180 8.84 -10.34 -25.83
C LEU A 180 8.26 -10.54 -27.22
N ASP A 181 9.03 -11.11 -28.14
CA ASP A 181 8.60 -11.34 -29.53
C ASP A 181 7.36 -12.26 -29.66
N SER A 182 7.01 -12.99 -28.60
CA SER A 182 5.81 -13.81 -28.55
C SER A 182 4.53 -13.08 -28.10
N TYR A 183 4.65 -11.78 -27.75
CA TYR A 183 3.55 -10.96 -27.20
C TYR A 183 3.29 -9.66 -27.99
N LEU A 184 4.06 -9.42 -29.06
CA LEU A 184 3.84 -8.38 -30.06
C LEU A 184 3.27 -9.02 -31.33
#